data_11e609bac6991679f8f5f22286e20bc3
#
_entry.id   11e609bac6991679f8f5f22286e20bc3
#
_cell.length_a   1.000
_cell.length_b   1.000
_cell.length_c   1.000
_cell.angle_alpha   90.00
_cell.angle_beta   90.00
_cell.angle_gamma   90.00
#
_symmetry.space_group_name_H-M   'P 1'
#
loop_
_entity.id
_entity.type
_entity.pdbx_description
1 polymer ?
#
loop_
_entity_poly.entity_id
_entity_poly.type
_entity_poly.pdbx_seq_one_letter_code
_entity_poly.pdbx_strand_id
1 'polypeptide(L)'
;MMLENMFGSVLSAAAVGAAGYILALYKAKKKENDALKAGLQALLRDRIIQAYNHYCDDKKWIPIYALESINACYKSYEALGENGVINGLIDQLNKLPNFDPRKEHDENA
;
A
#
# COMPACT_ATOMS: atom_id res chain seq x y z
N MET A 1 -55.34 -15.62 -14.78
CA MET A 1 -54.22 -16.20 -15.53
C MET A 1 -53.33 -15.16 -16.19
N MET A 2 -53.87 -14.22 -16.95
CA MET A 2 -53.03 -13.18 -17.57
C MET A 2 -52.33 -12.25 -16.56
N LEU A 3 -52.99 -11.95 -15.44
CA LEU A 3 -52.43 -11.09 -14.38
C LEU A 3 -51.27 -11.76 -13.62
N GLU A 4 -51.35 -13.08 -13.40
CA GLU A 4 -50.30 -13.85 -12.73
C GLU A 4 -49.04 -13.94 -13.58
N ASN A 5 -49.17 -14.10 -14.89
CA ASN A 5 -48.04 -14.15 -15.80
C ASN A 5 -47.37 -12.79 -15.96
N MET A 6 -48.13 -11.70 -15.97
CA MET A 6 -47.60 -10.34 -16.00
C MET A 6 -46.86 -10.01 -14.70
N PHE A 7 -47.38 -10.43 -13.57
CA PHE A 7 -46.76 -10.18 -12.26
C PHE A 7 -45.45 -10.94 -12.12
N GLY A 8 -45.41 -12.21 -12.53
CA GLY A 8 -44.17 -13.01 -12.52
C GLY A 8 -43.11 -12.46 -13.45
N SER A 9 -43.48 -11.97 -14.62
CA SER A 9 -42.59 -11.38 -15.61
C SER A 9 -41.97 -10.07 -15.11
N VAL A 10 -42.77 -9.21 -14.44
CA VAL A 10 -42.28 -7.95 -13.85
C VAL A 10 -41.36 -8.24 -12.68
N LEU A 11 -41.65 -9.19 -11.82
CA LEU A 11 -40.80 -9.60 -10.71
C LEU A 11 -39.46 -10.15 -11.21
N SER A 12 -39.49 -10.96 -12.26
CA SER A 12 -38.28 -11.53 -12.87
C SER A 12 -37.39 -10.44 -13.47
N ALA A 13 -37.99 -9.49 -14.19
CA ALA A 13 -37.26 -8.35 -14.78
C ALA A 13 -36.65 -7.45 -13.70
N ALA A 14 -37.39 -7.19 -12.62
CA ALA A 14 -36.87 -6.40 -11.49
C ALA A 14 -35.71 -7.10 -10.80
N ALA A 15 -35.77 -8.42 -10.60
CA ALA A 15 -34.70 -9.20 -10.00
C ALA A 15 -33.43 -9.18 -10.85
N VAL A 16 -33.55 -9.34 -12.17
CA VAL A 16 -32.40 -9.27 -13.10
C VAL A 16 -31.82 -7.87 -13.14
N GLY A 17 -32.65 -6.83 -13.13
CA GLY A 17 -32.19 -5.43 -13.09
C GLY A 17 -31.44 -5.11 -11.80
N ALA A 18 -31.96 -5.57 -10.64
CA ALA A 18 -31.31 -5.38 -9.36
C ALA A 18 -29.95 -6.11 -9.29
N ALA A 19 -29.89 -7.35 -9.78
CA ALA A 19 -28.64 -8.11 -9.82
C ALA A 19 -27.62 -7.46 -10.72
N GLY A 20 -28.01 -6.94 -11.88
CA GLY A 20 -27.16 -6.22 -12.80
C GLY A 20 -26.61 -4.92 -12.20
N TYR A 21 -27.48 -4.18 -11.48
CA TYR A 21 -27.09 -2.95 -10.79
C TYR A 21 -26.07 -3.22 -9.67
N ILE A 22 -26.32 -4.24 -8.85
CA ILE A 22 -25.41 -4.65 -7.78
C ILE A 22 -24.05 -5.07 -8.36
N LEU A 23 -24.05 -5.83 -9.45
CA LEU A 23 -22.82 -6.25 -10.11
C LEU A 23 -22.05 -5.06 -10.69
N ALA A 24 -22.74 -4.09 -11.27
CA ALA A 24 -22.12 -2.87 -11.79
C ALA A 24 -21.49 -2.05 -10.67
N LEU A 25 -22.18 -1.89 -9.52
CA LEU A 25 -21.65 -1.23 -8.34
C LEU A 25 -20.42 -1.96 -7.79
N TYR A 26 -20.46 -3.28 -7.72
CA TYR A 26 -19.34 -4.10 -7.26
C TYR A 26 -18.13 -3.91 -8.16
N LYS A 27 -18.31 -3.95 -9.47
CA LYS A 27 -17.22 -3.73 -10.44
C LYS A 27 -16.63 -2.32 -10.34
N ALA A 28 -17.48 -1.31 -10.16
CA ALA A 28 -17.03 0.07 -9.99
C ALA A 28 -16.22 0.24 -8.71
N LYS A 29 -16.69 -0.31 -7.58
CA LYS A 29 -15.96 -0.28 -6.31
C LYS A 29 -14.65 -1.04 -6.38
N LYS A 30 -14.62 -2.19 -7.03
CA LYS A 30 -13.41 -2.98 -7.22
C LYS A 30 -12.37 -2.20 -8.03
N LYS A 31 -12.79 -1.52 -9.09
CA LYS A 31 -11.92 -0.67 -9.89
C LYS A 31 -11.35 0.49 -9.09
N GLU A 32 -12.19 1.17 -8.28
CA GLU A 32 -11.74 2.21 -7.36
C GLU A 32 -10.75 1.68 -6.33
N ASN A 33 -11.05 0.53 -5.71
CA ASN A 33 -10.18 -0.09 -4.71
C ASN A 33 -8.85 -0.52 -5.32
N ASP A 34 -8.84 -1.05 -6.54
CA ASP A 34 -7.62 -1.43 -7.24
C ASP A 34 -6.77 -0.20 -7.56
N ALA A 35 -7.39 0.91 -7.95
CA ALA A 35 -6.69 2.17 -8.21
C ALA A 35 -6.10 2.76 -6.93
N LEU A 36 -6.85 2.75 -5.82
CA LEU A 36 -6.37 3.19 -4.51
C LEU A 36 -5.21 2.33 -4.02
N LYS A 37 -5.32 1.02 -4.19
CA LYS A 37 -4.27 0.06 -3.83
C LYS A 37 -2.99 0.35 -4.61
N ALA A 38 -3.09 0.51 -5.92
CA ALA A 38 -1.95 0.81 -6.78
C ALA A 38 -1.31 2.16 -6.42
N GLY A 39 -2.12 3.19 -6.14
CA GLY A 39 -1.64 4.49 -5.70
C GLY A 39 -0.93 4.42 -4.36
N LEU A 40 -1.48 3.68 -3.41
CA LEU A 40 -0.88 3.50 -2.09
C LEU A 40 0.44 2.72 -2.19
N GLN A 41 0.50 1.67 -3.00
CA GLN A 41 1.74 0.94 -3.27
C GLN A 41 2.82 1.86 -3.83
N ALA A 42 2.46 2.72 -4.79
CA ALA A 42 3.40 3.66 -5.39
C ALA A 42 3.92 4.68 -4.37
N LEU A 43 3.05 5.21 -3.51
CA LEU A 43 3.42 6.16 -2.46
C LEU A 43 4.34 5.53 -1.41
N LEU A 44 4.01 4.33 -0.95
CA LEU A 44 4.81 3.61 0.04
C LEU A 44 6.18 3.24 -0.52
N ARG A 45 6.21 2.77 -1.77
CA ARG A 45 7.44 2.46 -2.48
C ARG A 45 8.34 3.68 -2.59
N ASP A 46 7.79 4.80 -3.02
CA ASP A 46 8.52 6.05 -3.18
C ASP A 46 9.09 6.54 -1.85
N ARG A 47 8.32 6.45 -0.77
CA ARG A 47 8.78 6.82 0.56
C ARG A 47 9.95 5.95 1.03
N ILE A 48 9.90 4.66 0.78
CA ILE A 48 11.00 3.75 1.13
C ILE A 48 12.25 4.07 0.32
N ILE A 49 12.10 4.33 -0.97
CA ILE A 49 13.23 4.71 -1.85
C ILE A 49 13.84 6.04 -1.39
N GLN A 50 13.03 7.02 -1.06
CA GLN A 50 13.51 8.31 -0.54
C GLN A 50 14.26 8.14 0.78
N ALA A 51 13.75 7.31 1.68
CA ALA A 51 14.42 7.00 2.94
C ALA A 51 15.77 6.31 2.71
N TYR A 52 15.83 5.37 1.78
CA TYR A 52 17.06 4.69 1.41
C TYR A 52 18.10 5.70 0.92
N ASN A 53 17.73 6.57 -0.01
CA ASN A 53 18.63 7.58 -0.55
C ASN A 53 19.11 8.55 0.52
N HIS A 54 18.22 8.95 1.42
CA HIS A 54 18.57 9.89 2.49
C HIS A 54 19.48 9.25 3.53
N TYR A 55 19.18 8.05 4.00
CA TYR A 55 19.89 7.44 5.11
C TYR A 55 21.06 6.54 4.67
N CYS A 56 20.89 5.74 3.63
CA CYS A 56 21.96 4.85 3.18
C CYS A 56 23.00 5.56 2.32
N ASP A 57 22.58 6.40 1.38
CA ASP A 57 23.50 7.08 0.47
C ASP A 57 24.10 8.35 1.04
N ASP A 58 23.31 9.15 1.76
CA ASP A 58 23.71 10.47 2.24
C ASP A 58 24.21 10.43 3.67
N LYS A 59 23.38 10.03 4.64
CA LYS A 59 23.70 10.12 6.06
C LYS A 59 24.56 8.98 6.60
N LYS A 60 24.38 7.77 6.07
CA LYS A 60 25.07 6.54 6.51
C LYS A 60 24.66 6.08 7.91
N TRP A 61 23.59 6.60 8.46
CA TRP A 61 22.97 6.20 9.70
C TRP A 61 21.48 6.54 9.68
N ILE A 62 20.69 5.92 10.56
CA ILE A 62 19.26 6.16 10.65
C ILE A 62 18.81 6.19 12.11
N PRO A 63 18.11 7.23 12.56
CA PRO A 63 17.56 7.23 13.92
C PRO A 63 16.51 6.13 14.08
N ILE A 64 16.38 5.61 15.31
CA ILE A 64 15.46 4.49 15.60
C ILE A 64 14.03 4.85 15.20
N TYR A 65 13.55 6.06 15.50
CA TYR A 65 12.19 6.47 15.17
C TYR A 65 11.92 6.45 13.67
N ALA A 66 12.91 6.84 12.87
CA ALA A 66 12.80 6.81 11.41
C ALA A 66 12.79 5.37 10.89
N LEU A 67 13.66 4.52 11.45
CA LEU A 67 13.70 3.10 11.09
C LEU A 67 12.39 2.40 11.40
N GLU A 68 11.80 2.64 12.56
CA GLU A 68 10.50 2.09 12.93
C GLU A 68 9.39 2.53 11.96
N SER A 69 9.40 3.82 11.59
CA SER A 69 8.44 4.37 10.63
C SER A 69 8.57 3.72 9.25
N ILE A 70 9.80 3.54 8.78
CA ILE A 70 10.07 2.94 7.48
C ILE A 70 9.71 1.45 7.48
N ASN A 71 10.00 0.73 8.55
CA ASN A 71 9.60 -0.68 8.68
C ASN A 71 8.08 -0.82 8.71
N ALA A 72 7.36 0.11 9.33
CA ALA A 72 5.90 0.14 9.30
C ALA A 72 5.36 0.38 7.88
N CYS A 73 5.98 1.29 7.12
CA CYS A 73 5.66 1.52 5.71
C CYS A 73 5.90 0.26 4.88
N TYR A 74 7.01 -0.42 5.11
CA TYR A 74 7.33 -1.66 4.40
C TYR A 74 6.32 -2.77 4.71
N LYS A 75 5.91 -2.90 5.96
CA LYS A 75 4.92 -3.88 6.37
C LYS A 75 3.59 -3.67 5.64
N SER A 76 3.16 -2.41 5.52
CA SER A 76 1.97 -2.06 4.76
C SER A 76 2.14 -2.32 3.27
N TYR A 77 3.31 -2.00 2.72
CA TYR A 77 3.65 -2.26 1.32
C TYR A 77 3.63 -3.75 1.01
N GLU A 78 4.23 -4.57 1.87
CA GLU A 78 4.25 -6.02 1.75
C GLU A 78 2.84 -6.62 1.81
N ALA A 79 1.99 -6.10 2.71
CA ALA A 79 0.59 -6.52 2.84
C ALA A 79 -0.22 -6.26 1.57
N LEU A 80 0.18 -5.29 0.75
CA LEU A 80 -0.46 -5.01 -0.54
C LEU A 80 0.00 -5.96 -1.66
N GLY A 81 0.93 -6.87 -1.37
CA GLY A 81 1.32 -7.95 -2.29
C GLY A 81 2.51 -7.67 -3.19
N GLU A 82 3.22 -6.56 -2.97
CA GLU A 82 4.42 -6.24 -3.73
C GLU A 82 5.68 -6.62 -2.95
N ASN A 83 6.62 -7.27 -3.62
CA ASN A 83 7.93 -7.66 -3.10
C ASN A 83 9.01 -7.28 -4.13
N GLY A 84 10.24 -7.64 -3.89
CA GLY A 84 11.33 -7.51 -4.85
C GLY A 84 12.39 -6.51 -4.43
N VAL A 85 12.71 -5.52 -5.28
CA VAL A 85 13.82 -4.57 -5.06
C VAL A 85 13.69 -3.84 -3.72
N ILE A 86 12.48 -3.54 -3.28
CA ILE A 86 12.22 -2.83 -2.03
C ILE A 86 12.68 -3.64 -0.81
N ASN A 87 12.53 -4.96 -0.86
CA ASN A 87 13.01 -5.84 0.20
C ASN A 87 14.51 -5.66 0.46
N GLY A 88 15.31 -5.56 -0.60
CA GLY A 88 16.74 -5.30 -0.49
C GLY A 88 17.06 -3.93 0.12
N LEU A 89 16.28 -2.90 -0.22
CA LEU A 89 16.46 -1.56 0.34
C LEU A 89 16.16 -1.55 1.85
N ILE A 90 15.12 -2.25 2.27
CA ILE A 90 14.75 -2.38 3.68
C ILE A 90 15.86 -3.09 4.47
N ASP A 91 16.42 -4.15 3.91
CA ASP A 91 17.54 -4.86 4.54
C ASP A 91 18.75 -3.94 4.76
N GLN A 92 19.08 -3.11 3.77
CA GLN A 92 20.17 -2.13 3.89
C GLN A 92 19.88 -1.08 4.96
N LEU A 93 18.65 -0.57 5.02
CA LEU A 93 18.24 0.40 6.03
C LEU A 93 18.36 -0.18 7.46
N ASN A 94 17.95 -1.44 7.64
CA ASN A 94 18.02 -2.10 8.95
C ASN A 94 19.45 -2.40 9.39
N LYS A 95 20.41 -2.40 8.48
CA LYS A 95 21.84 -2.61 8.80
C LYS A 95 22.56 -1.34 9.18
N LEU A 96 21.94 -0.17 9.00
CA LEU A 96 22.58 1.10 9.34
C LEU A 96 22.71 1.30 10.85
N PRO A 97 23.77 2.00 11.31
CA PRO A 97 23.87 2.41 12.72
C PRO A 97 22.71 3.33 13.10
N ASN A 98 22.28 3.28 14.36
CA ASN A 98 21.19 4.11 14.87
C ASN A 98 21.71 5.40 15.52
N PHE A 99 22.95 5.72 15.35
CA PHE A 99 23.59 6.96 15.81
C PHE A 99 24.47 7.52 14.70
N ASP A 100 24.72 8.83 14.76
CA ASP A 100 25.58 9.50 13.79
C ASP A 100 27.06 9.19 14.12
N PRO A 101 27.78 8.43 13.27
CA PRO A 101 29.20 8.12 13.51
C PRO A 101 30.10 9.37 13.59
N ARG A 102 29.72 10.45 12.92
CA ARG A 102 30.47 11.70 12.91
C ARG A 102 30.35 12.42 14.24
N LYS A 103 29.17 12.38 14.90
CA LYS A 103 28.99 12.99 16.22
C LYS A 103 29.75 12.27 17.31
N GLU A 104 29.78 10.95 17.27
CA GLU A 104 30.55 10.15 18.23
C GLU A 104 32.04 10.45 18.11
N HIS A 105 32.56 10.62 16.91
CA HIS A 105 33.94 10.97 16.64
C HIS A 105 34.27 12.38 17.16
N ASP A 106 33.36 13.33 16.99
CA ASP A 106 33.54 14.71 17.47
C ASP A 106 33.47 14.81 18.99
N GLU A 107 32.66 14.01 19.66
CA GLU A 107 32.58 13.96 21.13
C GLU A 107 33.83 13.37 21.76
N ASN A 108 34.50 12.49 21.06
CA ASN A 108 35.74 11.85 21.53
C ASN A 108 37.01 12.63 21.15
N ALA A 109 36.88 13.67 20.35
CA ALA A 109 37.98 14.55 19.96
C ALA A 109 38.08 15.76 20.90
#